data_a4971da24bac401befc56d5a78b78d71
#
_entry.id   a4971da24bac401befc56d5a78b78d71
#
_cell.length_a   1.000
_cell.length_b   1.000
_cell.length_c   1.000
_cell.angle_alpha   90.00
_cell.angle_beta   90.00
_cell.angle_gamma   90.00
#
_symmetry.space_group_name_H-M   'P 1'
#
loop_
_entity.id
_entity.type
_entity.pdbx_description
1 polymer ?
#
loop_
_entity_poly.entity_id
_entity_poly.type
_entity_poly.pdbx_seq_one_letter_code
_entity_poly.pdbx_strand_id
1 'polypeptide(L)'
;MSLKLGAHVGQQNMSMDTMRTLWRKLDEKVDWISAWDHFYEAPPAGGTVDHFEAMTTLGALAAETKNARLGCLVFYVGYRNPASIAKAAATLDHISGGRFELGLGAGWHEQEATAYGYDFPGVGTRLDMLDEATTIIRGLLTQERTSFTGKHYSVDNASSLPLPIQDRLPIWLGGLGEKKTLKLVAKHA
;
A
#
# COMPACT_ATOMS: atom_id res chain seq x y z
N MET A 1 -15.90 1.80 23.04
CA MET A 1 -14.84 1.91 21.99
C MET A 1 -14.26 3.31 22.05
N SER A 2 -12.95 3.46 22.15
CA SER A 2 -12.31 4.78 22.00
C SER A 2 -12.21 5.13 20.52
N LEU A 3 -12.37 6.41 20.18
CA LEU A 3 -12.11 6.91 18.84
C LEU A 3 -10.63 6.70 18.51
N LYS A 4 -10.35 6.22 17.28
CA LYS A 4 -9.00 6.10 16.75
C LYS A 4 -8.74 7.26 15.77
N LEU A 5 -7.58 7.87 15.90
CA LEU A 5 -7.17 9.01 15.08
C LEU A 5 -6.04 8.58 14.14
N GLY A 6 -6.18 8.90 12.84
CA GLY A 6 -5.14 8.71 11.85
C GLY A 6 -4.70 10.04 11.24
N ALA A 7 -3.42 10.12 10.86
CA ALA A 7 -2.88 11.20 10.07
C ALA A 7 -2.48 10.68 8.68
N HIS A 8 -3.10 11.22 7.63
CA HIS A 8 -2.72 10.96 6.25
C HIS A 8 -1.73 12.03 5.81
N VAL A 9 -0.46 11.69 5.74
CA VAL A 9 0.64 12.64 5.48
C VAL A 9 1.22 12.36 4.12
N GLY A 10 0.89 13.23 3.17
CA GLY A 10 1.48 13.17 1.84
C GLY A 10 2.97 13.52 1.85
N GLN A 11 3.76 12.73 1.14
CA GLN A 11 5.20 12.90 0.99
C GLN A 11 5.56 13.86 -0.15
N GLN A 12 4.87 15.00 -0.23
CA GLN A 12 5.03 15.99 -1.28
C GLN A 12 5.41 17.36 -0.72
N ASN A 13 6.09 18.15 -1.53
CA ASN A 13 6.38 19.57 -1.31
C ASN A 13 7.00 19.86 0.07
N MET A 14 7.85 18.97 0.54
CA MET A 14 8.61 19.14 1.78
C MET A 14 9.94 18.39 1.71
N SER A 15 10.91 18.80 2.53
CA SER A 15 12.16 18.07 2.66
C SER A 15 11.97 16.76 3.44
N MET A 16 12.84 15.78 3.22
CA MET A 16 12.85 14.54 3.97
C MET A 16 13.01 14.78 5.48
N ASP A 17 13.83 15.74 5.88
CA ASP A 17 14.03 16.09 7.30
C ASP A 17 12.76 16.65 7.95
N THR A 18 12.01 17.47 7.21
CA THR A 18 10.71 17.99 7.65
C THR A 18 9.72 16.84 7.84
N MET A 19 9.66 15.92 6.89
CA MET A 19 8.75 14.76 6.93
C MET A 19 9.10 13.84 8.10
N ARG A 20 10.37 13.49 8.29
CA ARG A 20 10.84 12.67 9.42
C ARG A 20 10.53 13.32 10.77
N THR A 21 10.67 14.65 10.87
CA THR A 21 10.31 15.41 12.07
C THR A 21 8.81 15.37 12.34
N LEU A 22 7.99 15.48 11.29
CA LEU A 22 6.54 15.40 11.39
C LEU A 22 6.11 14.00 11.87
N TRP A 23 6.64 12.92 11.28
CA TRP A 23 6.31 11.56 11.68
C TRP A 23 6.61 11.28 13.15
N ARG A 24 7.77 11.68 13.64
CA ARG A 24 8.14 11.52 15.06
C ARG A 24 7.18 12.25 15.99
N LYS A 25 6.70 13.44 15.59
CA LYS A 25 5.71 14.19 16.38
C LYS A 25 4.33 13.54 16.33
N LEU A 26 3.95 12.97 15.19
CA LEU A 26 2.66 12.27 15.03
C LEU A 26 2.65 10.94 15.76
N ASP A 27 3.75 10.21 15.78
CA ASP A 27 3.87 8.89 16.42
C ASP A 27 3.44 8.86 17.87
N GLU A 28 3.56 10.01 18.58
CA GLU A 28 3.12 10.15 19.98
C GLU A 28 1.66 10.61 20.13
N LYS A 29 0.99 10.98 19.04
CA LYS A 29 -0.28 11.70 19.09
C LYS A 29 -1.43 11.01 18.37
N VAL A 30 -1.15 10.12 17.44
CA VAL A 30 -2.16 9.46 16.62
C VAL A 30 -2.01 7.95 16.67
N ASP A 31 -3.09 7.24 16.38
CA ASP A 31 -3.08 5.76 16.33
C ASP A 31 -2.53 5.23 15.01
N TRP A 32 -2.54 6.03 13.93
CA TRP A 32 -2.17 5.60 12.60
C TRP A 32 -1.57 6.73 11.75
N ILE A 33 -0.52 6.43 10.96
CA ILE A 33 0.12 7.35 10.02
C ILE A 33 0.17 6.68 8.66
N SER A 34 -0.18 7.40 7.59
CA SER A 34 -0.12 6.87 6.24
C SER A 34 0.55 7.80 5.25
N ALA A 35 1.20 7.17 4.26
CA ALA A 35 1.62 7.77 3.00
C ALA A 35 0.62 7.44 1.88
N TRP A 36 0.87 7.91 0.65
CA TRP A 36 0.17 7.51 -0.55
C TRP A 36 1.13 7.05 -1.67
N ASP A 37 0.62 6.25 -2.60
CA ASP A 37 1.45 5.65 -3.65
C ASP A 37 1.31 6.44 -4.96
N HIS A 38 1.88 7.64 -4.98
CA HIS A 38 1.98 8.49 -6.15
C HIS A 38 3.43 8.80 -6.49
N PHE A 39 3.70 9.13 -7.73
CA PHE A 39 5.00 9.62 -8.22
C PHE A 39 5.00 11.14 -8.40
N TYR A 40 3.81 11.72 -8.46
CA TYR A 40 3.56 13.15 -8.58
C TYR A 40 2.77 13.65 -7.37
N GLU A 41 2.87 14.94 -7.13
CA GLU A 41 2.02 15.64 -6.17
C GLU A 41 0.54 15.59 -6.57
N ALA A 42 -0.33 15.85 -5.60
CA ALA A 42 -1.78 15.88 -5.83
C ALA A 42 -2.17 16.93 -6.89
N PRO A 43 -3.16 16.65 -7.75
CA PRO A 43 -3.66 17.59 -8.74
C PRO A 43 -4.05 18.98 -8.15
N PRO A 44 -3.99 20.06 -8.92
CA PRO A 44 -3.88 20.10 -10.40
C PRO A 44 -2.46 20.05 -10.96
N ALA A 45 -1.42 20.16 -10.14
CA ALA A 45 -0.05 20.03 -10.59
C ALA A 45 0.28 18.58 -10.98
N GLY A 46 1.35 18.36 -11.71
CA GLY A 46 1.73 17.03 -12.18
C GLY A 46 3.23 16.93 -12.42
N GLY A 47 3.99 16.58 -11.36
CA GLY A 47 5.43 16.42 -11.43
C GLY A 47 6.20 17.74 -11.46
N THR A 48 5.72 18.75 -10.74
CA THR A 48 6.33 20.10 -10.68
C THR A 48 6.96 20.41 -9.33
N VAL A 49 6.67 19.61 -8.30
CA VAL A 49 7.28 19.74 -6.98
C VAL A 49 7.80 18.39 -6.48
N ASP A 50 8.64 18.44 -5.46
CA ASP A 50 9.21 17.23 -4.85
C ASP A 50 8.12 16.28 -4.37
N HIS A 51 8.28 15.00 -4.70
CA HIS A 51 7.45 13.92 -4.21
C HIS A 51 8.30 12.66 -3.99
N PHE A 52 8.21 12.05 -2.80
CA PHE A 52 8.99 10.87 -2.47
C PHE A 52 8.19 9.58 -2.72
N GLU A 53 8.88 8.53 -3.15
CA GLU A 53 8.28 7.21 -3.43
C GLU A 53 7.80 6.53 -2.14
N ALA A 54 6.61 5.96 -2.18
CA ALA A 54 5.89 5.50 -1.00
C ALA A 54 6.54 4.32 -0.27
N MET A 55 6.96 3.28 -0.99
CA MET A 55 7.48 2.05 -0.38
C MET A 55 8.79 2.30 0.36
N THR A 56 9.68 3.07 -0.26
CA THR A 56 10.96 3.48 0.32
C THR A 56 10.76 4.39 1.52
N THR A 57 9.85 5.35 1.39
CA THR A 57 9.48 6.28 2.46
C THR A 57 8.88 5.56 3.67
N LEU A 58 8.01 4.58 3.45
CA LEU A 58 7.44 3.75 4.53
C LEU A 58 8.49 2.91 5.25
N GLY A 59 9.55 2.49 4.57
CA GLY A 59 10.68 1.81 5.23
C GLY A 59 11.35 2.69 6.28
N ALA A 60 11.59 3.97 5.96
CA ALA A 60 12.12 4.95 6.90
C ALA A 60 11.13 5.26 8.04
N LEU A 61 9.86 5.50 7.71
CA LEU A 61 8.79 5.73 8.69
C LEU A 61 8.66 4.55 9.68
N ALA A 62 8.70 3.32 9.17
CA ALA A 62 8.61 2.12 9.99
C ALA A 62 9.75 2.00 11.02
N ALA A 63 10.97 2.36 10.61
CA ALA A 63 12.16 2.29 11.45
C ALA A 63 12.24 3.43 12.47
N GLU A 64 11.67 4.60 12.16
CA GLU A 64 11.80 5.81 12.97
C GLU A 64 10.64 6.06 13.93
N THR A 65 9.54 5.31 13.80
CA THR A 65 8.35 5.37 14.68
C THR A 65 8.28 4.14 15.58
N LYS A 66 7.51 4.22 16.67
CA LYS A 66 7.41 3.14 17.67
C LYS A 66 5.99 2.81 18.10
N ASN A 67 5.07 3.76 17.99
CA ASN A 67 3.74 3.68 18.61
C ASN A 67 2.61 3.55 17.58
N ALA A 68 2.54 4.49 16.64
CA ALA A 68 1.49 4.53 15.64
C ALA A 68 1.59 3.35 14.67
N ARG A 69 0.46 2.78 14.30
CA ARG A 69 0.38 1.89 13.13
C ARG A 69 0.66 2.71 11.87
N LEU A 70 1.13 2.06 10.83
CA LEU A 70 1.54 2.75 9.61
C LEU A 70 1.14 1.99 8.35
N GLY A 71 0.95 2.70 7.25
CA GLY A 71 0.57 2.08 5.99
C GLY A 71 0.51 3.06 4.82
N CYS A 72 -0.02 2.58 3.73
CA CYS A 72 -0.30 3.37 2.54
C CYS A 72 -1.79 3.43 2.26
N LEU A 73 -2.32 4.60 1.98
CA LEU A 73 -3.67 4.82 1.46
C LEU A 73 -3.60 5.37 0.03
N VAL A 74 -3.53 4.54 -0.96
CA VAL A 74 -3.33 3.08 -0.98
C VAL A 74 -2.31 2.74 -2.07
N PHE A 75 -1.64 1.60 -2.01
CA PHE A 75 -0.80 1.14 -3.12
C PHE A 75 -1.65 0.81 -4.35
N TYR A 76 -1.28 1.34 -5.49
CA TYR A 76 -1.87 0.93 -6.77
C TYR A 76 -1.25 -0.40 -7.22
N VAL A 77 -2.08 -1.43 -7.35
CA VAL A 77 -1.63 -2.78 -7.73
C VAL A 77 -1.03 -2.86 -9.14
N GLY A 78 -1.26 -1.86 -9.99
CA GLY A 78 -0.69 -1.78 -11.33
C GLY A 78 0.76 -1.31 -11.38
N TYR A 79 1.30 -0.73 -10.30
CA TYR A 79 2.70 -0.25 -10.28
C TYR A 79 3.72 -1.32 -9.91
N ARG A 80 3.31 -2.43 -9.34
CA ARG A 80 4.23 -3.47 -8.86
C ARG A 80 3.63 -4.86 -9.02
N ASN A 81 4.49 -5.86 -9.21
CA ASN A 81 4.07 -7.26 -9.15
C ASN A 81 3.49 -7.57 -7.75
N PRO A 82 2.31 -8.24 -7.66
CA PRO A 82 1.70 -8.57 -6.36
C PRO A 82 2.62 -9.33 -5.40
N ALA A 83 3.47 -10.23 -5.91
CA ALA A 83 4.40 -10.96 -5.06
C ALA A 83 5.48 -10.04 -4.45
N SER A 84 5.91 -9.00 -5.18
CA SER A 84 6.85 -8.01 -4.64
C SER A 84 6.18 -7.12 -3.59
N ILE A 85 4.90 -6.79 -3.76
CA ILE A 85 4.12 -6.07 -2.74
C ILE A 85 4.01 -6.91 -1.46
N ALA A 86 3.68 -8.20 -1.56
CA ALA A 86 3.61 -9.10 -0.41
C ALA A 86 4.95 -9.18 0.32
N LYS A 87 6.05 -9.32 -0.43
CA LYS A 87 7.41 -9.39 0.12
C LYS A 87 7.78 -8.10 0.87
N ALA A 88 7.49 -6.95 0.29
CA ALA A 88 7.73 -5.66 0.92
C ALA A 88 6.84 -5.46 2.16
N ALA A 89 5.57 -5.86 2.11
CA ALA A 89 4.66 -5.78 3.25
C ALA A 89 5.15 -6.60 4.45
N ALA A 90 5.59 -7.85 4.23
CA ALA A 90 6.20 -8.66 5.28
C ALA A 90 7.46 -7.99 5.85
N THR A 91 8.31 -7.43 5.00
CA THR A 91 9.52 -6.72 5.42
C THR A 91 9.18 -5.48 6.27
N LEU A 92 8.22 -4.67 5.82
CA LEU A 92 7.74 -3.48 6.58
C LEU A 92 7.12 -3.88 7.92
N ASP A 93 6.44 -5.01 7.97
CA ASP A 93 5.89 -5.55 9.21
C ASP A 93 7.00 -5.89 10.21
N HIS A 94 8.07 -6.54 9.78
CA HIS A 94 9.25 -6.81 10.61
C HIS A 94 9.96 -5.53 11.05
N ILE A 95 10.21 -4.58 10.12
CA ILE A 95 10.86 -3.30 10.46
C ILE A 95 10.05 -2.53 11.51
N SER A 96 8.74 -2.52 11.37
CA SER A 96 7.84 -1.78 12.25
C SER A 96 7.52 -2.50 13.57
N GLY A 97 7.93 -3.75 13.76
CA GLY A 97 7.53 -4.54 14.92
C GLY A 97 6.05 -4.88 14.97
N GLY A 98 5.42 -5.21 13.82
CA GLY A 98 4.01 -5.63 13.73
C GLY A 98 3.01 -4.47 13.68
N ARG A 99 3.42 -3.28 13.23
CA ARG A 99 2.54 -2.10 13.13
C ARG A 99 2.10 -1.79 11.70
N PHE A 100 2.60 -2.51 10.71
CA PHE A 100 2.27 -2.25 9.31
C PHE A 100 0.87 -2.74 8.93
N GLU A 101 0.18 -1.94 8.09
CA GLU A 101 -1.10 -2.25 7.47
C GLU A 101 -1.02 -1.98 5.98
N LEU A 102 -1.47 -2.94 5.17
CA LEU A 102 -1.35 -2.88 3.71
C LEU A 102 -2.62 -2.34 3.07
N GLY A 103 -2.58 -1.12 2.57
CA GLY A 103 -3.66 -0.56 1.76
C GLY A 103 -3.44 -0.84 0.27
N LEU A 104 -4.44 -1.35 -0.44
CA LEU A 104 -4.41 -1.66 -1.86
C LEU A 104 -5.54 -0.97 -2.62
N GLY A 105 -5.30 -0.57 -3.85
CA GLY A 105 -6.30 0.10 -4.70
C GLY A 105 -6.11 -0.17 -6.19
N ALA A 106 -7.16 0.15 -6.96
CA ALA A 106 -7.19 -0.02 -8.40
C ALA A 106 -6.60 1.17 -9.19
N GLY A 107 -6.05 2.18 -8.51
CA GLY A 107 -5.49 3.37 -9.14
C GLY A 107 -6.55 4.31 -9.74
N TRP A 108 -6.19 5.57 -9.89
CA TRP A 108 -7.05 6.60 -10.47
C TRP A 108 -6.30 7.64 -11.33
N HIS A 109 -4.99 7.80 -11.10
CA HIS A 109 -4.19 8.87 -11.72
C HIS A 109 -3.53 8.37 -13.01
N GLU A 110 -4.27 8.45 -14.13
CA GLU A 110 -3.83 7.95 -15.44
C GLU A 110 -2.60 8.71 -15.98
N GLN A 111 -2.57 10.03 -15.81
CA GLN A 111 -1.48 10.86 -16.31
C GLN A 111 -0.12 10.43 -15.74
N GLU A 112 -0.04 10.21 -14.44
CA GLU A 112 1.18 9.79 -13.77
C GLU A 112 1.58 8.36 -14.19
N ALA A 113 0.62 7.43 -14.24
CA ALA A 113 0.87 6.06 -14.63
C ALA A 113 1.46 5.98 -16.06
N THR A 114 0.84 6.65 -17.02
CA THR A 114 1.30 6.66 -18.41
C THR A 114 2.63 7.39 -18.58
N ALA A 115 2.86 8.48 -17.84
CA ALA A 115 4.14 9.19 -17.88
C ALA A 115 5.31 8.33 -17.39
N TYR A 116 5.08 7.41 -16.45
CA TYR A 116 6.07 6.45 -15.98
C TYR A 116 6.10 5.14 -16.78
N GLY A 117 5.35 5.07 -17.90
CA GLY A 117 5.34 3.90 -18.79
C GLY A 117 4.51 2.72 -18.31
N TYR A 118 3.62 2.92 -17.32
CA TYR A 118 2.69 1.90 -16.88
C TYR A 118 1.44 1.89 -17.76
N ASP A 119 0.93 0.69 -18.05
CA ASP A 119 -0.39 0.53 -18.62
C ASP A 119 -1.47 1.00 -17.64
N PHE A 120 -2.48 1.71 -18.17
CA PHE A 120 -3.62 2.15 -17.38
C PHE A 120 -4.95 1.72 -18.03
N PRO A 121 -5.30 0.44 -17.94
CA PRO A 121 -6.49 -0.10 -18.57
C PRO A 121 -7.77 0.45 -17.93
N GLY A 122 -8.92 0.21 -18.56
CA GLY A 122 -10.22 0.65 -18.06
C GLY A 122 -10.49 0.17 -16.62
N VAL A 123 -11.29 0.93 -15.87
CA VAL A 123 -11.54 0.71 -14.43
C VAL A 123 -12.03 -0.72 -14.10
N GLY A 124 -12.81 -1.34 -14.98
CA GLY A 124 -13.26 -2.73 -14.81
C GLY A 124 -12.10 -3.71 -14.74
N THR A 125 -11.14 -3.58 -15.66
CA THR A 125 -9.89 -4.38 -15.69
C THR A 125 -9.02 -4.11 -14.48
N ARG A 126 -8.83 -2.85 -14.08
CA ARG A 126 -8.04 -2.51 -12.88
C ARG A 126 -8.64 -3.09 -11.60
N LEU A 127 -9.97 -3.19 -11.51
CA LEU A 127 -10.64 -3.86 -10.38
C LEU A 127 -10.48 -5.38 -10.42
N ASP A 128 -10.42 -6.00 -11.61
CA ASP A 128 -10.06 -7.42 -11.74
C ASP A 128 -8.60 -7.66 -11.34
N MET A 129 -7.69 -6.78 -11.75
CA MET A 129 -6.30 -6.79 -11.29
C MET A 129 -6.18 -6.67 -9.77
N LEU A 130 -6.99 -5.80 -9.13
CA LEU A 130 -7.01 -5.66 -7.67
C LEU A 130 -7.47 -6.94 -6.97
N ASP A 131 -8.47 -7.63 -7.51
CA ASP A 131 -8.97 -8.91 -6.98
C ASP A 131 -7.88 -9.99 -7.02
N GLU A 132 -7.27 -10.18 -8.19
CA GLU A 132 -6.20 -11.16 -8.39
C GLU A 132 -4.97 -10.84 -7.53
N ALA A 133 -4.53 -9.57 -7.53
CA ALA A 133 -3.39 -9.12 -6.73
C ALA A 133 -3.62 -9.36 -5.23
N THR A 134 -4.81 -9.02 -4.72
CA THR A 134 -5.13 -9.21 -3.30
C THR A 134 -5.16 -10.70 -2.94
N THR A 135 -5.65 -11.55 -3.83
CA THR A 135 -5.64 -13.02 -3.64
C THR A 135 -4.20 -13.55 -3.52
N ILE A 136 -3.32 -13.17 -4.45
CA ILE A 136 -1.90 -13.56 -4.43
C ILE A 136 -1.21 -13.05 -3.17
N ILE A 137 -1.40 -11.78 -2.85
CA ILE A 137 -0.78 -11.14 -1.68
C ILE A 137 -1.22 -11.85 -0.39
N ARG A 138 -2.51 -12.11 -0.23
CA ARG A 138 -3.04 -12.82 0.94
C ARG A 138 -2.39 -14.21 1.07
N GLY A 139 -2.32 -14.97 -0.02
CA GLY A 139 -1.66 -16.27 -0.04
C GLY A 139 -0.20 -16.19 0.43
N LEU A 140 0.58 -15.28 -0.17
CA LEU A 140 1.99 -15.10 0.13
C LEU A 140 2.29 -14.59 1.55
N LEU A 141 1.33 -13.91 2.18
CA LEU A 141 1.45 -13.42 3.57
C LEU A 141 1.00 -14.44 4.62
N THR A 142 0.34 -15.54 4.21
CA THR A 142 -0.25 -16.50 5.17
C THR A 142 0.13 -17.95 4.93
N GLN A 143 0.70 -18.28 3.76
CA GLN A 143 1.03 -19.65 3.36
C GLN A 143 2.53 -19.79 3.12
N GLU A 144 3.07 -20.97 3.35
CA GLU A 144 4.46 -21.29 3.04
C GLU A 144 4.74 -21.20 1.53
N ARG A 145 3.78 -21.67 0.72
CA ARG A 145 3.82 -21.66 -0.74
C ARG A 145 2.48 -21.21 -1.31
N THR A 146 2.53 -20.44 -2.37
CA THR A 146 1.36 -19.93 -3.07
C THR A 146 1.49 -20.15 -4.57
N SER A 147 0.47 -20.75 -5.18
CA SER A 147 0.29 -20.79 -6.64
C SER A 147 -1.05 -20.15 -6.99
N PHE A 148 -1.05 -19.33 -8.02
CA PHE A 148 -2.24 -18.68 -8.56
C PHE A 148 -2.07 -18.46 -10.05
N THR A 149 -3.12 -18.74 -10.84
CA THR A 149 -3.16 -18.45 -12.27
C THR A 149 -4.42 -17.65 -12.55
N GLY A 150 -4.25 -16.37 -12.84
CA GLY A 150 -5.31 -15.44 -13.18
C GLY A 150 -5.21 -14.94 -14.63
N LYS A 151 -6.01 -13.96 -14.95
CA LYS A 151 -5.99 -13.28 -16.25
C LYS A 151 -4.88 -12.25 -16.34
N HIS A 152 -4.55 -11.62 -15.23
CA HIS A 152 -3.62 -10.48 -15.15
C HIS A 152 -2.33 -10.83 -14.43
N TYR A 153 -2.40 -11.72 -13.44
CA TYR A 153 -1.26 -12.11 -12.64
C TYR A 153 -1.17 -13.63 -12.48
N SER A 154 0.05 -14.12 -12.34
CA SER A 154 0.31 -15.51 -11.98
C SER A 154 1.52 -15.62 -11.07
N VAL A 155 1.49 -16.58 -10.17
CA VAL A 155 2.64 -17.03 -9.38
C VAL A 155 2.62 -18.56 -9.32
N ASP A 156 3.79 -19.16 -9.33
CA ASP A 156 3.91 -20.62 -9.27
C ASP A 156 4.83 -21.01 -8.12
N ASN A 157 4.29 -21.76 -7.17
CA ASN A 157 4.99 -22.31 -6.00
C ASN A 157 5.87 -21.26 -5.28
N ALA A 158 5.41 -19.99 -5.27
CA ALA A 158 6.14 -18.87 -4.72
C ALA A 158 6.14 -18.87 -3.19
N SER A 159 7.26 -18.47 -2.58
CA SER A 159 7.40 -18.31 -1.13
C SER A 159 7.73 -16.87 -0.78
N SER A 160 7.16 -16.36 0.32
CA SER A 160 7.43 -15.01 0.85
C SER A 160 7.96 -15.05 2.29
N LEU A 161 8.90 -15.93 2.56
CA LEU A 161 9.57 -16.01 3.87
C LEU A 161 10.57 -14.84 4.07
N PRO A 162 10.67 -14.25 5.28
CA PRO A 162 9.83 -14.60 6.43
C PRO A 162 8.38 -14.15 6.24
N LEU A 163 7.44 -14.86 6.85
CA LEU A 163 6.05 -14.38 6.96
C LEU A 163 6.00 -13.14 7.87
N PRO A 164 4.92 -12.33 7.82
CA PRO A 164 4.72 -11.25 8.78
C PRO A 164 4.83 -11.74 10.23
N ILE A 165 5.20 -10.86 11.14
CA ILE A 165 5.16 -11.15 12.58
C ILE A 165 3.75 -11.02 13.17
N GLN A 166 2.87 -10.27 12.52
CA GLN A 166 1.45 -10.26 12.83
C GLN A 166 0.81 -11.58 12.37
N ASP A 167 0.00 -12.22 13.21
CA ASP A 167 -0.76 -13.44 12.86
C ASP A 167 -1.61 -13.22 11.61
N ARG A 168 -2.16 -12.03 11.48
CA ARG A 168 -2.89 -11.57 10.29
C ARG A 168 -2.56 -10.11 10.00
N LEU A 169 -1.72 -9.88 9.00
CA LEU A 169 -1.43 -8.53 8.52
C LEU A 169 -2.72 -7.91 7.93
N PRO A 170 -3.19 -6.76 8.45
CA PRO A 170 -4.39 -6.12 7.94
C PRO A 170 -4.24 -5.66 6.50
N ILE A 171 -5.26 -5.92 5.67
CA ILE A 171 -5.35 -5.43 4.29
C ILE A 171 -6.58 -4.53 4.17
N TRP A 172 -6.35 -3.31 3.68
CA TRP A 172 -7.38 -2.33 3.38
C TRP A 172 -7.57 -2.24 1.87
N LEU A 173 -8.80 -2.11 1.41
CA LEU A 173 -9.09 -1.87 0.00
C LEU A 173 -9.67 -0.46 -0.17
N GLY A 174 -8.97 0.38 -0.94
CA GLY A 174 -9.38 1.73 -1.28
C GLY A 174 -10.29 1.77 -2.50
N GLY A 175 -11.33 2.61 -2.45
CA GLY A 175 -12.21 2.89 -3.59
C GLY A 175 -13.62 3.30 -3.19
N LEU A 176 -14.34 3.92 -4.13
CA LEU A 176 -15.69 4.47 -3.92
C LEU A 176 -16.79 3.67 -4.64
N GLY A 177 -16.44 2.58 -5.32
CA GLY A 177 -17.38 1.85 -6.18
C GLY A 177 -18.31 0.93 -5.41
N GLU A 178 -19.60 1.25 -5.32
CA GLU A 178 -20.60 0.45 -4.61
C GLU A 178 -20.78 -0.96 -5.19
N LYS A 179 -20.76 -1.10 -6.51
CA LYS A 179 -21.11 -2.36 -7.18
C LYS A 179 -20.00 -3.43 -7.15
N LYS A 180 -18.74 -3.03 -7.34
CA LYS A 180 -17.61 -3.96 -7.46
C LYS A 180 -16.64 -3.83 -6.30
N THR A 181 -16.25 -2.61 -5.91
CA THR A 181 -15.29 -2.41 -4.83
C THR A 181 -15.78 -2.94 -3.49
N LEU A 182 -17.05 -2.68 -3.11
CA LEU A 182 -17.60 -3.23 -1.86
C LEU A 182 -17.65 -4.76 -1.83
N LYS A 183 -17.85 -5.41 -3.00
CA LYS A 183 -17.77 -6.88 -3.10
C LYS A 183 -16.34 -7.37 -2.85
N LEU A 184 -15.34 -6.67 -3.37
CA LEU A 184 -13.93 -6.99 -3.12
C LEU A 184 -13.57 -6.78 -1.65
N VAL A 185 -14.05 -5.71 -1.02
CA VAL A 185 -13.88 -5.50 0.42
C VAL A 185 -14.47 -6.68 1.19
N ALA A 186 -15.72 -7.07 0.92
CA ALA A 186 -16.36 -8.19 1.62
C ALA A 186 -15.66 -9.55 1.39
N LYS A 187 -14.96 -9.71 0.26
CA LYS A 187 -14.20 -10.93 -0.06
C LYS A 187 -12.83 -10.98 0.63
N HIS A 188 -12.16 -9.84 0.77
CA HIS A 188 -10.73 -9.80 1.08
C HIS A 188 -10.36 -9.09 2.39
N ALA A 189 -11.16 -8.15 2.89
CA ALA A 189 -10.82 -7.36 4.07
C ALA A 189 -11.18 -8.03 5.41
#